data_86d2c5938b0b0eb1ed1751bef0e37419
#
_entry.id   86d2c5938b0b0eb1ed1751bef0e37419
#
_cell.length_a   1.000
_cell.length_b   1.000
_cell.length_c   1.000
_cell.angle_alpha   90.00
_cell.angle_beta   90.00
_cell.angle_gamma   90.00
#
_symmetry.space_group_name_H-M   'P 1'
#
loop_
_entity.id
_entity.type
_entity.pdbx_description
1 polymer ?
#
loop_
_entity_poly.entity_id
_entity_poly.type
_entity_poly.pdbx_seq_one_letter_code
_entity_poly.pdbx_strand_id
1 'polypeptide(L)'
;MKLNKLSLAMILGLGALTMASCEGKLDLTNPNQQTTGTFGFNADDLEECVIAAYHDIRMEGSMARVGYTLDAVRGDEVWNTSQVWYLPFDDMDDPATDEISMWPWRESYYTINVCNFILSRTTGEDSQLSESMKRIKGQALFLRAFSYYNLVGYYKEVPLITDYSTYSSLDGLYGANNTFDEVLDQVETDLKEAMELLPNRQAGGEWAKGRATCGAAAGYYARTLMLRHKYSEALTVLRDIIGGQKYGQYKLMANYGDNFREGSQYENNDESLFEVQFLDYGSQGVDDEWTPVNVSPNASQGHAVESNYCPGRFGGWADLSASPWLYNLFKQERTTAGKLDPRLYWTIGTYEAEW
;
A
#
# COMPACT_ATOMS: atom_id res chain seq x y z
N MET A 1 -18.35 17.91 -71.71
CA MET A 1 -17.21 16.97 -71.90
C MET A 1 -17.66 15.58 -71.49
N LYS A 2 -17.90 14.66 -72.45
CA LYS A 2 -18.35 13.31 -72.15
C LYS A 2 -17.12 12.46 -71.87
N LEU A 3 -16.91 12.02 -70.59
CA LEU A 3 -15.87 11.08 -70.25
C LEU A 3 -16.12 9.78 -71.01
N ASN A 4 -15.10 9.29 -71.72
CA ASN A 4 -15.13 8.00 -72.39
C ASN A 4 -15.17 6.89 -71.34
N LYS A 5 -15.88 5.78 -71.64
CA LYS A 5 -15.99 4.62 -70.75
C LYS A 5 -14.64 4.06 -70.30
N LEU A 6 -13.60 4.25 -71.13
CA LEU A 6 -12.25 3.86 -70.81
C LEU A 6 -11.61 4.74 -69.70
N SER A 7 -11.85 6.02 -69.74
CA SER A 7 -11.38 6.96 -68.70
C SER A 7 -12.05 6.73 -67.36
N LEU A 8 -13.34 6.36 -67.38
CA LEU A 8 -14.09 6.05 -66.16
C LEU A 8 -13.60 4.70 -65.54
N ALA A 9 -13.33 3.71 -66.39
CA ALA A 9 -12.75 2.42 -65.94
C ALA A 9 -11.32 2.56 -65.36
N MET A 10 -10.49 3.47 -65.94
CA MET A 10 -9.16 3.77 -65.39
C MET A 10 -9.23 4.50 -64.04
N ILE A 11 -10.14 5.42 -63.86
CA ILE A 11 -10.35 6.14 -62.59
C ILE A 11 -10.87 5.21 -61.51
N LEU A 12 -11.80 4.31 -61.83
CA LEU A 12 -12.26 3.28 -60.92
C LEU A 12 -11.19 2.23 -60.58
N GLY A 13 -10.35 1.86 -61.55
CA GLY A 13 -9.24 0.95 -61.31
C GLY A 13 -8.09 1.54 -60.45
N LEU A 14 -7.77 2.84 -60.64
CA LEU A 14 -6.84 3.55 -59.76
C LEU A 14 -7.40 3.76 -58.37
N GLY A 15 -8.70 4.03 -58.21
CA GLY A 15 -9.34 4.16 -56.90
C GLY A 15 -9.39 2.85 -56.13
N ALA A 16 -9.50 1.72 -56.81
CA ALA A 16 -9.48 0.40 -56.17
C ALA A 16 -8.06 -0.02 -55.68
N LEU A 17 -7.00 0.46 -56.34
CA LEU A 17 -5.64 0.21 -55.92
C LEU A 17 -5.17 1.01 -54.70
N THR A 18 -5.87 2.13 -54.39
CA THR A 18 -5.57 2.93 -53.18
C THR A 18 -6.25 2.42 -51.94
N MET A 19 -7.19 1.48 -52.07
CA MET A 19 -7.89 0.83 -50.95
C MET A 19 -7.16 -0.42 -50.42
N ALA A 20 -6.05 -0.81 -51.03
CA ALA A 20 -5.15 -1.80 -50.43
C ALA A 20 -4.33 -1.07 -49.34
N SER A 21 -5.03 -0.67 -48.28
CA SER A 21 -4.41 -0.25 -47.03
C SER A 21 -3.57 -1.43 -46.53
N CYS A 22 -2.31 -1.24 -46.35
CA CYS A 22 -1.45 -2.21 -45.68
C CYS A 22 -1.86 -2.28 -44.20
N GLU A 23 -2.97 -2.96 -43.91
CA GLU A 23 -3.24 -3.44 -42.56
C GLU A 23 -2.05 -4.31 -42.15
N GLY A 24 -1.32 -3.92 -41.18
CA GLY A 24 -0.17 -4.66 -40.63
C GLY A 24 1.20 -4.02 -40.81
N LYS A 25 1.38 -3.03 -41.75
CA LYS A 25 2.68 -2.31 -41.82
C LYS A 25 2.74 -1.06 -40.93
N LEU A 26 1.62 -0.64 -40.37
CA LEU A 26 1.54 0.48 -39.41
C LEU A 26 1.50 -0.01 -37.96
N ASP A 27 1.24 -1.29 -37.70
CA ASP A 27 1.38 -1.93 -36.40
C ASP A 27 2.85 -2.34 -36.15
N LEU A 28 3.73 -1.38 -36.21
CA LEU A 28 5.11 -1.57 -35.78
C LEU A 28 5.17 -1.57 -34.27
N THR A 29 5.12 -2.74 -33.67
CA THR A 29 5.56 -2.91 -32.28
C THR A 29 7.04 -2.54 -32.22
N ASN A 30 7.38 -1.57 -31.36
CA ASN A 30 8.78 -1.24 -31.11
C ASN A 30 9.48 -2.48 -30.52
N PRO A 31 10.45 -3.12 -31.22
CA PRO A 31 11.10 -4.34 -30.72
C PRO A 31 11.95 -4.08 -29.45
N ASN A 32 12.21 -2.83 -29.12
CA ASN A 32 12.97 -2.41 -27.94
C ASN A 32 12.06 -1.95 -26.79
N GLN A 33 10.75 -2.09 -26.91
CA GLN A 33 9.81 -1.70 -25.88
C GLN A 33 8.90 -2.89 -25.55
N GLN A 34 8.87 -3.26 -24.28
CA GLN A 34 7.93 -4.27 -23.79
C GLN A 34 6.49 -3.74 -23.96
N THR A 35 5.60 -4.64 -24.35
CA THR A 35 4.17 -4.35 -24.49
C THR A 35 3.38 -5.25 -23.54
N THR A 36 2.13 -4.90 -23.25
CA THR A 36 1.24 -5.73 -22.46
C THR A 36 1.02 -7.15 -23.07
N GLY A 37 1.32 -7.32 -24.35
CA GLY A 37 1.29 -8.60 -25.05
C GLY A 37 2.56 -9.44 -24.92
N THR A 38 3.67 -8.84 -24.47
CA THR A 38 4.99 -9.52 -24.36
C THR A 38 5.54 -9.52 -22.93
N PHE A 39 5.02 -8.70 -22.04
CA PHE A 39 5.43 -8.54 -20.64
C PHE A 39 4.52 -9.31 -19.68
N GLY A 40 5.09 -9.83 -18.60
CA GLY A 40 4.34 -10.46 -17.51
C GLY A 40 4.02 -11.94 -17.74
N PHE A 41 4.75 -12.62 -18.63
CA PHE A 41 4.56 -14.05 -18.89
C PHE A 41 5.56 -14.95 -18.18
N ASN A 42 6.53 -14.40 -17.50
CA ASN A 42 7.50 -15.13 -16.70
C ASN A 42 7.58 -14.55 -15.28
N ALA A 43 8.24 -15.29 -14.38
CA ALA A 43 8.34 -14.90 -12.98
C ALA A 43 9.17 -13.63 -12.78
N ASP A 44 10.19 -13.39 -13.60
CA ASP A 44 11.07 -12.23 -13.47
C ASP A 44 10.32 -10.93 -13.80
N ASP A 45 9.55 -10.91 -14.90
CA ASP A 45 8.69 -9.76 -15.25
C ASP A 45 7.67 -9.45 -14.15
N LEU A 46 7.05 -10.51 -13.59
CA LEU A 46 6.05 -10.32 -12.53
C LEU A 46 6.67 -9.92 -11.19
N GLU A 47 7.90 -10.33 -10.93
CA GLU A 47 8.66 -9.88 -9.76
C GLU A 47 8.95 -8.38 -9.84
N GLU A 48 9.26 -7.83 -11.02
CA GLU A 48 9.39 -6.39 -11.23
C GLU A 48 8.07 -5.66 -10.92
N CYS A 49 6.92 -6.24 -11.30
CA CYS A 49 5.61 -5.70 -10.93
C CYS A 49 5.37 -5.74 -9.41
N VAL A 50 5.78 -6.81 -8.73
CA VAL A 50 5.69 -6.89 -7.26
C VAL A 50 6.52 -5.79 -6.61
N ILE A 51 7.74 -5.54 -7.10
CA ILE A 51 8.59 -4.44 -6.62
C ILE A 51 7.91 -3.09 -6.83
N ALA A 52 7.27 -2.88 -8.00
CA ALA A 52 6.50 -1.67 -8.26
C ALA A 52 5.33 -1.51 -7.28
N ALA A 53 4.59 -2.58 -6.96
CA ALA A 53 3.51 -2.52 -5.97
C ALA A 53 4.02 -2.19 -4.55
N TYR A 54 5.20 -2.70 -4.15
CA TYR A 54 5.85 -2.27 -2.91
C TYR A 54 6.33 -0.83 -2.95
N HIS A 55 6.72 -0.33 -4.11
CA HIS A 55 7.04 1.09 -4.27
C HIS A 55 5.78 1.96 -4.07
N ASP A 56 4.65 1.57 -4.65
CA ASP A 56 3.42 2.35 -4.57
C ASP A 56 2.92 2.52 -3.13
N ILE A 57 3.05 1.50 -2.27
CA ILE A 57 2.68 1.64 -0.84
C ILE A 57 3.64 2.54 -0.05
N ARG A 58 4.78 2.94 -0.60
CA ARG A 58 5.71 3.92 0.00
C ARG A 58 5.50 5.35 -0.49
N MET A 59 4.51 5.57 -1.35
CA MET A 59 4.21 6.92 -1.84
C MET A 59 3.64 7.79 -0.72
N GLU A 60 3.65 9.08 -0.95
CA GLU A 60 3.30 10.13 0.00
C GLU A 60 1.87 10.00 0.55
N GLY A 61 0.90 9.70 -0.28
CA GLY A 61 -0.49 9.48 0.12
C GLY A 61 -0.73 8.13 0.78
N SER A 62 0.25 7.21 0.73
CA SER A 62 0.16 5.91 1.40
C SER A 62 0.93 5.94 2.73
N MET A 63 2.11 5.33 2.83
CA MET A 63 2.82 5.15 4.09
C MET A 63 3.95 6.15 4.34
N ALA A 64 4.35 6.97 3.34
CA ALA A 64 5.45 7.91 3.54
C ALA A 64 5.07 9.07 4.47
N ARG A 65 3.83 9.56 4.44
CA ARG A 65 3.37 10.61 5.35
C ARG A 65 1.85 10.72 5.46
N VAL A 66 1.16 11.11 4.38
CA VAL A 66 -0.24 11.57 4.43
C VAL A 66 -1.19 10.48 4.90
N GLY A 67 -1.13 9.28 4.31
CA GLY A 67 -2.01 8.18 4.70
C GLY A 67 -1.87 7.85 6.19
N TYR A 68 -0.63 7.73 6.68
CA TYR A 68 -0.36 7.49 8.09
C TYR A 68 -0.82 8.65 8.99
N THR A 69 -0.59 9.89 8.56
CA THR A 69 -0.93 11.10 9.32
C THR A 69 -2.43 11.30 9.43
N LEU A 70 -3.21 11.01 8.35
CA LEU A 70 -4.67 11.13 8.38
C LEU A 70 -5.32 10.23 9.41
N ASP A 71 -4.79 9.02 9.62
CA ASP A 71 -5.28 8.13 10.69
C ASP A 71 -5.08 8.77 12.08
N ALA A 72 -3.94 9.40 12.29
CA ALA A 72 -3.60 10.03 13.57
C ALA A 72 -4.42 11.29 13.86
N VAL A 73 -4.56 12.19 12.87
CA VAL A 73 -5.28 13.47 13.08
C VAL A 73 -6.80 13.30 13.23
N ARG A 74 -7.37 12.21 12.71
CA ARG A 74 -8.80 11.87 12.95
C ARG A 74 -9.06 11.28 14.34
N GLY A 75 -7.99 10.94 15.07
CA GLY A 75 -8.07 10.41 16.42
C GLY A 75 -7.91 11.50 17.49
N ASP A 76 -8.25 11.15 18.73
CA ASP A 76 -8.11 12.07 19.87
C ASP A 76 -6.68 12.12 20.42
N GLU A 77 -5.77 11.30 19.88
CA GLU A 77 -4.41 11.18 20.38
C GLU A 77 -3.49 12.30 19.92
N VAL A 78 -3.79 12.91 18.79
CA VAL A 78 -2.94 13.90 18.12
C VAL A 78 -3.71 15.19 17.87
N TRP A 79 -3.03 16.31 17.99
CA TRP A 79 -3.50 17.63 17.59
C TRP A 79 -2.69 18.15 16.41
N ASN A 80 -3.38 18.67 15.42
CA ASN A 80 -2.75 19.48 14.39
C ASN A 80 -2.43 20.87 14.95
N THR A 81 -1.15 21.26 14.90
CA THR A 81 -0.68 22.51 15.50
C THR A 81 -0.36 23.60 14.48
N SER A 82 -0.08 23.25 13.24
CA SER A 82 0.40 24.23 12.25
C SER A 82 -0.03 24.01 10.81
N GLN A 83 -0.43 22.79 10.42
CA GLN A 83 -0.72 22.50 9.02
C GLN A 83 -2.18 22.73 8.66
N VAL A 84 -2.41 23.76 7.84
CA VAL A 84 -3.76 24.14 7.43
C VAL A 84 -4.50 23.06 6.63
N TRP A 85 -3.79 22.22 5.90
CA TRP A 85 -4.39 21.13 5.13
C TRP A 85 -4.80 19.91 5.96
N TYR A 86 -4.33 19.78 7.20
CA TYR A 86 -4.81 18.77 8.14
C TYR A 86 -5.98 19.23 9.00
N LEU A 87 -6.25 20.55 9.07
CA LEU A 87 -7.34 21.10 9.88
C LEU A 87 -8.71 20.51 9.54
N PRO A 88 -9.09 20.33 8.24
CA PRO A 88 -10.39 19.75 7.92
C PRO A 88 -10.56 18.32 8.45
N PHE A 89 -9.48 17.56 8.55
CA PHE A 89 -9.49 16.18 9.06
C PHE A 89 -9.54 16.15 10.59
N ASP A 90 -8.84 17.05 11.26
CA ASP A 90 -8.86 17.22 12.72
C ASP A 90 -10.26 17.70 13.17
N ASP A 91 -10.87 18.62 12.43
CA ASP A 91 -12.21 19.15 12.69
C ASP A 91 -13.35 18.24 12.18
N MET A 92 -13.05 17.13 11.52
CA MET A 92 -14.02 16.23 10.87
C MET A 92 -14.93 16.93 9.84
N ASP A 93 -14.40 17.92 9.13
CA ASP A 93 -15.09 18.73 8.10
C ASP A 93 -14.29 18.75 6.79
N ASP A 94 -13.79 17.59 6.38
CA ASP A 94 -13.01 17.45 5.15
C ASP A 94 -13.92 17.46 3.91
N PRO A 95 -13.75 18.44 3.00
CA PRO A 95 -14.55 18.50 1.78
C PRO A 95 -14.13 17.39 0.80
N ALA A 96 -15.11 16.83 0.08
CA ALA A 96 -14.86 15.78 -0.91
C ALA A 96 -13.92 16.22 -2.07
N THR A 97 -13.63 17.51 -2.17
CA THR A 97 -12.72 18.08 -3.18
C THR A 97 -11.33 18.38 -2.62
N ASP A 98 -11.06 17.98 -1.38
CA ASP A 98 -9.74 18.20 -0.78
C ASP A 98 -8.68 17.36 -1.49
N GLU A 99 -7.57 18.02 -1.88
CA GLU A 99 -6.49 17.36 -2.61
C GLU A 99 -5.79 16.31 -1.75
N ILE A 100 -5.64 16.57 -0.47
CA ILE A 100 -4.97 15.66 0.47
C ILE A 100 -5.77 14.35 0.59
N SER A 101 -7.10 14.43 0.61
CA SER A 101 -7.95 13.24 0.67
C SER A 101 -7.90 12.40 -0.61
N MET A 102 -7.47 12.97 -1.74
CA MET A 102 -7.33 12.23 -2.98
C MET A 102 -6.05 11.38 -3.06
N TRP A 103 -5.02 11.72 -2.31
CA TRP A 103 -3.73 11.03 -2.41
C TRP A 103 -3.79 9.57 -1.96
N PRO A 104 -4.29 9.24 -0.76
CA PRO A 104 -4.45 7.83 -0.37
C PRO A 104 -5.36 7.03 -1.32
N TRP A 105 -6.40 7.67 -1.86
CA TRP A 105 -7.27 7.05 -2.87
C TRP A 105 -6.50 6.66 -4.12
N ARG A 106 -5.86 7.62 -4.74
CA ARG A 106 -5.13 7.44 -6.00
C ARG A 106 -4.03 6.39 -5.88
N GLU A 107 -3.20 6.50 -4.85
CA GLU A 107 -2.05 5.64 -4.67
C GLU A 107 -2.44 4.21 -4.28
N SER A 108 -3.50 4.05 -3.50
CA SER A 108 -4.07 2.73 -3.26
C SER A 108 -4.54 2.05 -4.57
N TYR A 109 -5.17 2.81 -5.46
CA TYR A 109 -5.59 2.25 -6.76
C TYR A 109 -4.43 2.02 -7.72
N TYR A 110 -3.29 2.70 -7.59
CA TYR A 110 -2.07 2.33 -8.31
C TYR A 110 -1.60 0.94 -7.88
N THR A 111 -1.46 0.70 -6.59
CA THR A 111 -1.11 -0.61 -6.04
C THR A 111 -2.11 -1.69 -6.49
N ILE A 112 -3.42 -1.42 -6.40
CA ILE A 112 -4.48 -2.36 -6.80
C ILE A 112 -4.38 -2.71 -8.28
N ASN A 113 -4.13 -1.73 -9.15
CA ASN A 113 -3.97 -1.95 -10.59
C ASN A 113 -2.80 -2.88 -10.89
N VAL A 114 -1.63 -2.63 -10.31
CA VAL A 114 -0.46 -3.49 -10.47
C VAL A 114 -0.73 -4.90 -9.93
N CYS A 115 -1.36 -5.01 -8.77
CA CYS A 115 -1.74 -6.31 -8.21
C CYS A 115 -2.72 -7.06 -9.12
N ASN A 116 -3.74 -6.39 -9.66
CA ASN A 116 -4.69 -6.99 -10.60
C ASN A 116 -4.01 -7.47 -11.88
N PHE A 117 -3.01 -6.73 -12.38
CA PHE A 117 -2.19 -7.18 -13.50
C PHE A 117 -1.47 -8.50 -13.16
N ILE A 118 -0.75 -8.56 -12.03
CA ILE A 118 -0.06 -9.78 -11.58
C ILE A 118 -1.05 -10.94 -11.47
N LEU A 119 -2.19 -10.72 -10.82
CA LEU A 119 -3.20 -11.74 -10.61
C LEU A 119 -3.83 -12.23 -11.92
N SER A 120 -3.96 -11.38 -12.94
CA SER A 120 -4.39 -11.76 -14.28
C SER A 120 -3.41 -12.70 -15.00
N ARG A 121 -2.15 -12.72 -14.57
CA ARG A 121 -1.07 -13.55 -15.14
C ARG A 121 -0.77 -14.80 -14.32
N THR A 122 -1.25 -14.84 -13.07
CA THR A 122 -1.08 -16.00 -12.17
C THR A 122 -2.37 -16.79 -12.00
N THR A 123 -3.13 -16.94 -13.08
CA THR A 123 -4.38 -17.68 -13.14
C THR A 123 -4.16 -19.19 -13.12
N GLY A 124 -5.20 -19.93 -12.75
CA GLY A 124 -5.19 -21.41 -12.71
C GLY A 124 -5.08 -21.97 -11.30
N GLU A 125 -4.97 -23.29 -11.20
CA GLU A 125 -4.81 -23.98 -9.93
C GLU A 125 -3.43 -23.69 -9.31
N ASP A 126 -3.39 -23.31 -8.04
CA ASP A 126 -2.13 -23.01 -7.33
C ASP A 126 -1.16 -24.19 -7.32
N SER A 127 -1.68 -25.43 -7.37
CA SER A 127 -0.89 -26.66 -7.48
C SER A 127 -0.07 -26.73 -8.76
N GLN A 128 -0.44 -25.99 -9.80
CA GLN A 128 0.23 -25.94 -11.10
C GLN A 128 1.24 -24.81 -11.22
N LEU A 129 1.21 -23.84 -10.29
CA LEU A 129 2.15 -22.74 -10.25
C LEU A 129 3.50 -23.18 -9.66
N SER A 130 4.59 -22.63 -10.19
CA SER A 130 5.90 -22.77 -9.56
C SER A 130 5.94 -22.06 -8.19
N GLU A 131 6.86 -22.43 -7.33
CA GLU A 131 6.99 -21.79 -6.01
C GLU A 131 7.28 -20.28 -6.11
N SER A 132 8.00 -19.82 -7.14
CA SER A 132 8.19 -18.39 -7.41
C SER A 132 6.88 -17.72 -7.78
N MET A 133 6.07 -18.30 -8.66
CA MET A 133 4.78 -17.77 -9.06
C MET A 133 3.78 -17.72 -7.90
N LYS A 134 3.76 -18.74 -7.03
CA LYS A 134 2.94 -18.75 -5.82
C LYS A 134 3.30 -17.58 -4.90
N ARG A 135 4.60 -17.34 -4.69
CA ARG A 135 5.08 -16.23 -3.86
C ARG A 135 4.74 -14.87 -4.47
N ILE A 136 4.84 -14.72 -5.79
CA ILE A 136 4.44 -13.52 -6.52
C ILE A 136 2.93 -13.28 -6.34
N LYS A 137 2.10 -14.31 -6.58
CA LYS A 137 0.66 -14.25 -6.39
C LYS A 137 0.29 -13.88 -4.96
N GLY A 138 0.90 -14.54 -3.97
CA GLY A 138 0.66 -14.28 -2.56
C GLY A 138 0.99 -12.84 -2.14
N GLN A 139 2.09 -12.26 -2.66
CA GLN A 139 2.42 -10.86 -2.42
C GLN A 139 1.42 -9.91 -3.06
N ALA A 140 1.00 -10.17 -4.30
CA ALA A 140 -0.01 -9.35 -4.97
C ALA A 140 -1.36 -9.36 -4.23
N LEU A 141 -1.80 -10.53 -3.75
CA LEU A 141 -3.01 -10.66 -2.92
C LEU A 141 -2.88 -9.87 -1.61
N PHE A 142 -1.76 -10.01 -0.91
CA PHE A 142 -1.50 -9.26 0.31
C PHE A 142 -1.52 -7.74 0.09
N LEU A 143 -0.83 -7.24 -0.93
CA LEU A 143 -0.74 -5.81 -1.22
C LEU A 143 -2.08 -5.24 -1.69
N ARG A 144 -2.87 -6.00 -2.46
CA ARG A 144 -4.23 -5.61 -2.83
C ARG A 144 -5.15 -5.52 -1.62
N ALA A 145 -5.10 -6.52 -0.75
CA ALA A 145 -5.85 -6.52 0.49
C ALA A 145 -5.44 -5.38 1.43
N PHE A 146 -4.13 -5.10 1.56
CA PHE A 146 -3.59 -3.97 2.30
C PHE A 146 -4.17 -2.64 1.79
N SER A 147 -4.16 -2.43 0.48
CA SER A 147 -4.68 -1.20 -0.14
C SER A 147 -6.19 -1.05 0.07
N TYR A 148 -6.97 -2.11 -0.12
CA TYR A 148 -8.42 -2.07 0.15
C TYR A 148 -8.75 -1.89 1.62
N TYR A 149 -7.99 -2.49 2.52
CA TYR A 149 -8.17 -2.30 3.97
C TYR A 149 -7.99 -0.83 4.35
N ASN A 150 -6.97 -0.15 3.82
CA ASN A 150 -6.74 1.26 4.06
C ASN A 150 -7.83 2.12 3.40
N LEU A 151 -8.22 1.83 2.15
CA LEU A 151 -9.29 2.54 1.47
C LEU A 151 -10.61 2.54 2.25
N VAL A 152 -11.04 1.39 2.78
CA VAL A 152 -12.27 1.34 3.58
C VAL A 152 -12.12 2.05 4.93
N GLY A 153 -10.90 2.13 5.48
CA GLY A 153 -10.60 2.92 6.66
C GLY A 153 -10.78 4.41 6.43
N TYR A 154 -10.35 4.92 5.27
CA TYR A 154 -10.45 6.33 4.92
C TYR A 154 -11.83 6.73 4.37
N TYR A 155 -12.41 5.92 3.48
CA TYR A 155 -13.57 6.32 2.66
C TYR A 155 -14.80 5.47 2.87
N LYS A 156 -14.72 4.37 3.61
CA LYS A 156 -15.79 3.44 3.93
C LYS A 156 -16.32 2.65 2.73
N GLU A 157 -16.83 3.32 1.71
CA GLU A 157 -17.39 2.72 0.50
C GLU A 157 -16.56 3.13 -0.71
N VAL A 158 -16.05 2.15 -1.45
CA VAL A 158 -15.11 2.38 -2.56
C VAL A 158 -15.39 1.41 -3.72
N PRO A 159 -15.06 1.74 -4.96
CA PRO A 159 -15.16 0.80 -6.07
C PRO A 159 -14.27 -0.43 -5.86
N LEU A 160 -14.85 -1.61 -5.93
CA LEU A 160 -14.12 -2.88 -5.85
C LEU A 160 -13.73 -3.34 -7.26
N ILE A 161 -12.48 -3.14 -7.62
CA ILE A 161 -11.92 -3.51 -8.92
C ILE A 161 -10.94 -4.68 -8.70
N THR A 162 -11.33 -5.88 -9.09
CA THR A 162 -10.51 -7.10 -8.95
C THR A 162 -10.10 -7.72 -10.27
N ASP A 163 -10.72 -7.29 -11.38
CA ASP A 163 -10.39 -7.74 -12.73
C ASP A 163 -9.58 -6.66 -13.46
N TYR A 164 -8.38 -7.02 -13.89
CA TYR A 164 -7.50 -6.14 -14.66
C TYR A 164 -8.13 -5.64 -15.96
N SER A 165 -9.00 -6.42 -16.60
CA SER A 165 -9.70 -6.02 -17.83
C SER A 165 -10.61 -4.81 -17.66
N THR A 166 -11.05 -4.51 -16.43
CA THR A 166 -11.85 -3.34 -16.08
C THR A 166 -11.18 -2.03 -16.48
N TYR A 167 -9.84 -1.98 -16.43
CA TYR A 167 -9.07 -0.79 -16.83
C TYR A 167 -9.04 -0.53 -18.34
N SER A 168 -9.60 -1.44 -19.15
CA SER A 168 -9.67 -1.26 -20.62
C SER A 168 -10.83 -0.38 -21.08
N SER A 169 -11.75 0.00 -20.20
CA SER A 169 -12.92 0.83 -20.53
C SER A 169 -13.14 1.94 -19.50
N LEU A 170 -13.66 3.08 -19.98
CA LEU A 170 -14.03 4.20 -19.09
C LEU A 170 -15.14 3.80 -18.11
N ASP A 171 -16.13 3.04 -18.57
CA ASP A 171 -17.24 2.57 -17.73
C ASP A 171 -16.75 1.71 -16.57
N GLY A 172 -15.69 0.91 -16.79
CA GLY A 172 -15.08 0.14 -15.73
C GLY A 172 -14.35 1.00 -14.69
N LEU A 173 -13.70 2.08 -15.15
CA LEU A 173 -12.97 3.01 -14.26
C LEU A 173 -13.90 3.88 -13.41
N TYR A 174 -15.11 4.15 -13.86
CA TYR A 174 -16.10 4.96 -13.16
C TYR A 174 -17.23 4.11 -12.58
N GLY A 175 -16.88 2.93 -12.05
CA GLY A 175 -17.82 2.04 -11.36
C GLY A 175 -18.43 2.69 -10.11
N ALA A 176 -19.60 2.18 -9.70
CA ALA A 176 -20.21 2.57 -8.43
C ALA A 176 -19.38 2.05 -7.25
N ASN A 177 -19.47 2.72 -6.10
CA ASN A 177 -18.90 2.23 -4.88
C ASN A 177 -19.57 0.90 -4.46
N ASN A 178 -18.77 0.01 -3.97
CA ASN A 178 -19.22 -1.18 -3.26
C ASN A 178 -19.38 -0.85 -1.77
N THR A 179 -20.20 -1.62 -1.09
CA THR A 179 -20.40 -1.47 0.34
C THR A 179 -19.13 -1.86 1.11
N PHE A 180 -18.99 -1.31 2.30
CA PHE A 180 -17.91 -1.63 3.23
C PHE A 180 -17.73 -3.15 3.41
N ASP A 181 -18.83 -3.88 3.57
CA ASP A 181 -18.77 -5.33 3.78
C ASP A 181 -18.32 -6.09 2.52
N GLU A 182 -18.77 -5.70 1.33
CA GLU A 182 -18.33 -6.33 0.07
C GLU A 182 -16.82 -6.16 -0.15
N VAL A 183 -16.28 -4.98 0.15
CA VAL A 183 -14.83 -4.75 0.03
C VAL A 183 -14.06 -5.57 1.06
N LEU A 184 -14.53 -5.63 2.32
CA LEU A 184 -13.90 -6.45 3.35
C LEU A 184 -14.04 -7.96 3.09
N ASP A 185 -15.09 -8.43 2.42
CA ASP A 185 -15.19 -9.82 1.96
C ASP A 185 -14.06 -10.16 0.98
N GLN A 186 -13.73 -9.22 0.07
CA GLN A 186 -12.59 -9.40 -0.83
C GLN A 186 -11.26 -9.36 -0.08
N VAL A 187 -11.10 -8.42 0.87
CA VAL A 187 -9.90 -8.35 1.73
C VAL A 187 -9.68 -9.66 2.49
N GLU A 188 -10.74 -10.22 3.09
CA GLU A 188 -10.65 -11.53 3.78
C GLU A 188 -10.26 -12.65 2.81
N THR A 189 -10.82 -12.65 1.59
CA THR A 189 -10.53 -13.65 0.56
C THR A 189 -9.07 -13.60 0.15
N ASP A 190 -8.58 -12.41 -0.20
CA ASP A 190 -7.19 -12.20 -0.61
C ASP A 190 -6.20 -12.58 0.49
N LEU A 191 -6.48 -12.20 1.74
CA LEU A 191 -5.60 -12.51 2.87
C LEU A 191 -5.57 -14.01 3.20
N LYS A 192 -6.70 -14.70 3.10
CA LYS A 192 -6.75 -16.17 3.30
C LYS A 192 -5.88 -16.88 2.26
N GLU A 193 -6.01 -16.53 1.00
CA GLU A 193 -5.19 -17.12 -0.06
C GLU A 193 -3.71 -16.72 0.09
N ALA A 194 -3.42 -15.47 0.43
CA ALA A 194 -2.06 -15.02 0.70
C ALA A 194 -1.38 -15.80 1.84
N MET A 195 -2.11 -16.14 2.90
CA MET A 195 -1.58 -16.96 4.01
C MET A 195 -1.12 -18.35 3.55
N GLU A 196 -1.75 -18.92 2.55
CA GLU A 196 -1.41 -20.25 2.03
C GLU A 196 -0.22 -20.20 1.04
N LEU A 197 -0.06 -19.08 0.32
CA LEU A 197 0.94 -18.94 -0.74
C LEU A 197 2.26 -18.31 -0.26
N LEU A 198 2.20 -17.50 0.80
CA LEU A 198 3.37 -16.80 1.30
C LEU A 198 4.19 -17.69 2.25
N PRO A 199 5.52 -17.53 2.24
CA PRO A 199 6.38 -18.27 3.16
C PRO A 199 6.22 -17.76 4.60
N ASN A 200 6.55 -18.63 5.53
CA ASN A 200 6.71 -18.27 6.93
C ASN A 200 7.92 -17.35 7.09
N ARG A 201 7.86 -16.48 8.09
CA ARG A 201 9.04 -15.79 8.56
C ARG A 201 10.02 -16.83 9.11
N GLN A 202 11.20 -16.91 8.50
CA GLN A 202 12.32 -17.66 9.03
C GLN A 202 13.23 -16.69 9.78
N ALA A 203 13.57 -16.99 11.01
CA ALA A 203 14.49 -16.16 11.79
C ALA A 203 15.81 -15.98 11.02
N GLY A 204 16.15 -14.72 10.70
CA GLY A 204 17.35 -14.37 9.92
C GLY A 204 17.27 -14.63 8.42
N GLY A 205 16.12 -15.02 7.88
CA GLY A 205 15.92 -15.21 6.43
C GLY A 205 15.76 -13.86 5.70
N GLU A 206 16.39 -13.73 4.54
CA GLU A 206 16.28 -12.50 3.72
C GLU A 206 14.86 -12.23 3.21
N TRP A 207 14.06 -13.28 3.03
CA TRP A 207 12.68 -13.13 2.58
C TRP A 207 11.84 -12.23 3.49
N ALA A 208 12.06 -12.29 4.80
CA ALA A 208 11.27 -11.50 5.76
C ALA A 208 11.50 -10.00 5.66
N LYS A 209 12.65 -9.57 5.13
CA LYS A 209 13.01 -8.15 5.06
C LYS A 209 12.23 -7.45 3.97
N GLY A 210 11.29 -6.58 4.38
CA GLY A 210 10.50 -5.73 3.51
C GLY A 210 9.46 -6.46 2.64
N ARG A 211 9.34 -7.79 2.75
CA ARG A 211 8.36 -8.56 1.98
C ARG A 211 7.30 -9.18 2.88
N ALA A 212 6.09 -9.27 2.36
CA ALA A 212 4.97 -9.91 3.05
C ALA A 212 5.26 -11.39 3.31
N THR A 213 4.90 -11.84 4.50
CA THR A 213 4.94 -13.24 4.93
C THR A 213 3.53 -13.74 5.20
N CYS A 214 3.34 -15.04 5.37
CA CYS A 214 2.04 -15.57 5.80
C CYS A 214 1.64 -15.01 7.18
N GLY A 215 2.59 -14.66 8.05
CA GLY A 215 2.33 -14.00 9.33
C GLY A 215 1.86 -12.55 9.17
N ALA A 216 2.39 -11.81 8.20
CA ALA A 216 1.88 -10.49 7.83
C ALA A 216 0.43 -10.57 7.36
N ALA A 217 0.13 -11.52 6.46
CA ALA A 217 -1.23 -11.74 5.96
C ALA A 217 -2.19 -12.16 7.09
N ALA A 218 -1.75 -13.04 7.99
CA ALA A 218 -2.52 -13.45 9.17
C ALA A 218 -2.80 -12.28 10.13
N GLY A 219 -1.84 -11.39 10.33
CA GLY A 219 -2.01 -10.19 11.15
C GLY A 219 -3.07 -9.24 10.58
N TYR A 220 -3.01 -8.97 9.27
CA TYR A 220 -4.03 -8.15 8.59
C TYR A 220 -5.39 -8.84 8.54
N TYR A 221 -5.43 -10.16 8.36
CA TYR A 221 -6.66 -10.94 8.44
C TYR A 221 -7.32 -10.83 9.82
N ALA A 222 -6.53 -10.96 10.89
CA ALA A 222 -7.05 -10.79 12.26
C ALA A 222 -7.58 -9.35 12.48
N ARG A 223 -6.88 -8.32 11.99
CA ARG A 223 -7.36 -6.91 12.05
C ARG A 223 -8.68 -6.74 11.29
N THR A 224 -8.80 -7.32 10.10
CA THR A 224 -10.04 -7.28 9.29
C THR A 224 -11.20 -7.96 10.03
N LEU A 225 -10.97 -9.13 10.64
CA LEU A 225 -11.96 -9.81 11.45
C LEU A 225 -12.39 -8.99 12.68
N MET A 226 -11.44 -8.33 13.35
CA MET A 226 -11.74 -7.44 14.48
C MET A 226 -12.58 -6.24 14.05
N LEU A 227 -12.25 -5.61 12.91
CA LEU A 227 -13.00 -4.50 12.33
C LEU A 227 -14.46 -4.90 12.01
N ARG A 228 -14.67 -6.16 11.63
CA ARG A 228 -15.99 -6.75 11.36
C ARG A 228 -16.67 -7.38 12.60
N HIS A 229 -16.13 -7.16 13.78
CA HIS A 229 -16.61 -7.75 15.06
C HIS A 229 -16.63 -9.28 15.09
N LYS A 230 -15.89 -9.97 14.23
CA LYS A 230 -15.71 -11.42 14.20
C LYS A 230 -14.64 -11.86 15.23
N TYR A 231 -14.82 -11.49 16.49
CA TYR A 231 -13.78 -11.60 17.52
C TYR A 231 -13.32 -13.02 17.82
N SER A 232 -14.22 -14.02 17.75
CA SER A 232 -13.86 -15.42 17.99
C SER A 232 -12.91 -15.97 16.92
N GLU A 233 -13.14 -15.59 15.66
CA GLU A 233 -12.27 -15.96 14.55
C GLU A 233 -10.93 -15.24 14.65
N ALA A 234 -10.95 -13.94 14.91
CA ALA A 234 -9.74 -13.14 15.14
C ALA A 234 -8.88 -13.73 16.26
N LEU A 235 -9.49 -14.12 17.39
CA LEU A 235 -8.79 -14.73 18.52
C LEU A 235 -8.08 -16.03 18.13
N THR A 236 -8.66 -16.83 17.25
CA THR A 236 -8.05 -18.06 16.76
C THR A 236 -6.79 -17.76 15.96
N VAL A 237 -6.87 -16.81 15.01
CA VAL A 237 -5.72 -16.40 14.19
C VAL A 237 -4.60 -15.79 15.06
N LEU A 238 -4.94 -14.92 16.00
CA LEU A 238 -3.98 -14.28 16.91
C LEU A 238 -3.27 -15.32 17.80
N ARG A 239 -3.98 -16.33 18.28
CA ARG A 239 -3.37 -17.44 19.03
C ARG A 239 -2.40 -18.25 18.18
N ASP A 240 -2.72 -18.48 16.91
CA ASP A 240 -1.83 -19.17 15.97
C ASP A 240 -0.55 -18.34 15.70
N ILE A 241 -0.67 -17.00 15.61
CA ILE A 241 0.50 -16.11 15.48
C ILE A 241 1.38 -16.19 16.73
N ILE A 242 0.78 -16.01 17.93
CA ILE A 242 1.49 -16.03 19.21
C ILE A 242 2.09 -17.42 19.49
N GLY A 243 1.41 -18.48 19.06
CA GLY A 243 1.87 -19.87 19.21
C GLY A 243 3.10 -20.19 18.36
N GLY A 244 3.40 -19.40 17.34
CA GLY A 244 4.63 -19.45 16.57
C GLY A 244 4.81 -20.68 15.66
N GLN A 245 3.80 -21.55 15.56
CA GLN A 245 3.92 -22.81 14.81
C GLN A 245 3.45 -22.66 13.33
N LYS A 246 2.40 -21.89 13.13
CA LYS A 246 1.71 -21.83 11.83
C LYS A 246 2.27 -20.71 10.93
N TYR A 247 2.47 -19.53 11.48
CA TYR A 247 2.80 -18.32 10.70
C TYR A 247 4.22 -17.80 10.89
N GLY A 248 5.07 -18.54 11.62
CA GLY A 248 6.41 -18.13 11.99
C GLY A 248 6.51 -17.73 13.46
N GLN A 249 7.72 -17.51 13.91
CA GLN A 249 7.98 -17.17 15.31
C GLN A 249 8.02 -15.65 15.48
N TYR A 250 7.13 -15.15 16.33
CA TYR A 250 7.05 -13.76 16.73
C TYR A 250 7.08 -13.68 18.25
N LYS A 251 7.69 -12.64 18.79
CA LYS A 251 7.70 -12.37 20.23
C LYS A 251 7.84 -10.88 20.48
N LEU A 252 7.31 -10.41 21.60
CA LEU A 252 7.51 -9.03 22.01
C LEU A 252 9.00 -8.73 22.23
N MET A 253 9.43 -7.53 21.85
CA MET A 253 10.76 -7.06 22.17
C MET A 253 10.93 -6.92 23.68
N ALA A 254 12.13 -7.25 24.18
CA ALA A 254 12.42 -7.17 25.61
C ALA A 254 12.33 -5.72 26.14
N ASN A 255 12.66 -4.76 25.29
CA ASN A 255 12.51 -3.34 25.55
C ASN A 255 11.53 -2.77 24.51
N TYR A 256 10.41 -2.25 24.96
CA TYR A 256 9.37 -1.63 24.09
C TYR A 256 9.94 -0.56 23.17
N GLY A 257 10.87 0.25 23.68
CA GLY A 257 11.48 1.34 22.93
C GLY A 257 12.29 0.89 21.71
N ASP A 258 12.72 -0.38 21.68
CA ASP A 258 13.50 -0.88 20.54
C ASP A 258 12.68 -1.00 19.25
N ASN A 259 11.34 -0.96 19.34
CA ASN A 259 10.46 -0.89 18.17
C ASN A 259 10.47 0.48 17.48
N PHE A 260 11.02 1.52 18.10
CA PHE A 260 11.01 2.90 17.63
C PHE A 260 12.41 3.48 17.42
N ARG A 261 13.43 2.66 17.52
CA ARG A 261 14.81 3.09 17.33
C ARG A 261 15.25 2.90 15.89
N GLU A 262 16.03 3.85 15.42
CA GLU A 262 16.75 3.73 14.16
C GLU A 262 17.88 2.69 14.26
N GLY A 263 18.19 2.09 13.14
CA GLY A 263 19.31 1.19 12.96
C GLY A 263 18.89 -0.23 12.62
N SER A 264 19.66 -0.87 11.75
CA SER A 264 19.37 -2.19 11.18
C SER A 264 19.19 -3.33 12.20
N GLN A 265 19.67 -3.13 13.45
CA GLN A 265 19.48 -4.08 14.56
C GLN A 265 18.07 -4.02 15.16
N TYR A 266 17.33 -2.94 14.91
CA TYR A 266 15.98 -2.74 15.44
C TYR A 266 14.89 -2.96 14.38
N GLU A 267 15.25 -2.80 13.11
CA GLU A 267 14.35 -3.02 11.97
C GLU A 267 14.10 -4.51 11.73
N ASN A 268 12.90 -4.83 11.29
CA ASN A 268 12.46 -6.21 11.07
C ASN A 268 12.68 -7.10 12.30
N ASN A 269 12.48 -6.55 13.48
CA ASN A 269 12.70 -7.20 14.74
C ASN A 269 11.70 -8.34 15.01
N ASP A 270 11.85 -9.06 16.12
CA ASP A 270 11.06 -10.25 16.41
C ASP A 270 9.57 -9.96 16.68
N GLU A 271 9.19 -8.72 16.99
CA GLU A 271 7.80 -8.29 17.21
C GLU A 271 7.10 -7.92 15.89
N SER A 272 7.86 -7.50 14.89
CA SER A 272 7.34 -6.98 13.64
C SER A 272 6.73 -8.08 12.76
N LEU A 273 5.46 -7.90 12.37
CA LEU A 273 4.77 -8.76 11.40
C LEU A 273 5.02 -8.33 9.96
N PHE A 274 5.05 -7.03 9.73
CA PHE A 274 5.31 -6.41 8.42
C PHE A 274 5.80 -4.98 8.62
N GLU A 275 6.85 -4.62 7.88
CA GLU A 275 7.39 -3.26 7.87
C GLU A 275 7.51 -2.77 6.43
N VAL A 276 7.04 -1.56 6.18
CA VAL A 276 7.28 -0.85 4.93
C VAL A 276 8.69 -0.27 5.01
N GLN A 277 9.57 -0.71 4.12
CA GLN A 277 10.98 -0.35 4.16
C GLN A 277 11.23 0.97 3.43
N PHE A 278 11.85 1.92 4.12
CA PHE A 278 12.34 3.17 3.56
C PHE A 278 13.88 3.22 3.62
N LEU A 279 14.49 4.02 2.77
CA LEU A 279 15.93 4.25 2.80
C LEU A 279 16.25 5.51 3.60
N ASP A 280 17.32 5.43 4.37
CA ASP A 280 17.96 6.62 4.92
C ASP A 280 18.82 7.28 3.84
N TYR A 281 18.37 8.43 3.33
CA TYR A 281 19.14 9.26 2.39
C TYR A 281 20.03 10.27 3.10
N GLY A 282 20.06 10.28 4.42
CA GLY A 282 20.73 11.32 5.20
C GLY A 282 20.16 12.70 4.86
N SER A 283 21.02 13.73 4.89
CA SER A 283 20.61 15.12 4.59
C SER A 283 20.26 15.38 3.12
N GLN A 284 20.32 14.39 2.26
CA GLN A 284 19.95 14.51 0.84
C GLN A 284 18.45 14.36 0.60
N GLY A 285 17.67 14.37 1.63
CA GLY A 285 16.23 14.64 1.56
C GLY A 285 15.44 13.63 0.80
N VAL A 286 14.60 13.28 1.51
CA VAL A 286 13.27 13.04 1.11
C VAL A 286 12.77 14.23 0.40
N ASP A 287 12.69 14.12 -0.86
CA ASP A 287 11.61 14.56 -1.57
C ASP A 287 11.00 15.92 -1.46
N ASP A 288 10.68 16.26 -2.47
CA ASP A 288 9.82 17.22 -2.99
C ASP A 288 8.43 16.76 -3.33
N GLU A 289 7.94 15.75 -2.70
CA GLU A 289 6.83 14.97 -3.23
C GLU A 289 5.46 15.53 -2.90
N TRP A 290 5.35 16.84 -2.83
CA TRP A 290 4.09 17.53 -3.01
C TRP A 290 3.49 17.36 -4.41
N THR A 291 4.26 16.80 -5.35
CA THR A 291 3.78 16.51 -6.68
C THR A 291 3.38 15.04 -6.77
N PRO A 292 2.08 14.78 -6.82
CA PRO A 292 1.52 13.42 -6.86
C PRO A 292 1.82 12.62 -8.12
N VAL A 293 2.79 13.02 -8.90
CA VAL A 293 3.16 12.43 -10.20
C VAL A 293 4.66 12.26 -10.31
N ASN A 294 5.40 12.26 -9.23
CA ASN A 294 6.82 12.04 -9.33
C ASN A 294 7.10 10.56 -9.53
N VAL A 295 7.24 10.21 -10.78
CA VAL A 295 7.64 8.89 -11.26
C VAL A 295 9.16 8.70 -11.27
N SER A 296 9.89 9.52 -10.53
CA SER A 296 11.33 9.31 -10.40
C SER A 296 11.59 7.98 -9.69
N PRO A 297 12.47 7.12 -10.21
CA PRO A 297 12.85 5.88 -9.54
C PRO A 297 13.46 6.08 -8.14
N ASN A 298 13.88 7.31 -7.86
CA ASN A 298 14.46 7.69 -6.57
C ASN A 298 13.46 8.40 -5.65
N ALA A 299 12.28 8.74 -6.15
CA ALA A 299 11.18 9.26 -5.36
C ALA A 299 10.66 8.18 -4.40
N SER A 300 10.04 8.57 -3.32
CA SER A 300 9.40 7.65 -2.36
C SER A 300 10.36 6.61 -1.74
N GLN A 301 11.63 6.90 -1.63
CA GLN A 301 12.56 6.00 -0.95
C GLN A 301 12.75 6.37 0.52
N GLY A 302 12.49 7.63 0.89
CA GLY A 302 12.42 8.11 2.26
C GLY A 302 10.98 8.32 2.72
N HIS A 303 10.81 8.79 3.93
CA HIS A 303 9.53 9.23 4.49
C HIS A 303 9.73 10.47 5.38
N ALA A 304 8.64 11.16 5.67
CA ALA A 304 8.67 12.39 6.46
C ALA A 304 7.73 12.34 7.69
N VAL A 305 7.35 11.15 8.11
CA VAL A 305 6.43 10.94 9.24
C VAL A 305 7.01 11.57 10.51
N GLU A 306 8.28 11.33 10.81
CA GLU A 306 8.93 11.87 12.00
C GLU A 306 9.00 13.38 11.99
N SER A 307 9.19 13.98 10.82
CA SER A 307 9.26 15.45 10.70
C SER A 307 7.96 16.12 11.13
N ASN A 308 6.80 15.50 10.91
CA ASN A 308 5.53 16.01 11.37
C ASN A 308 5.45 16.12 12.91
N TYR A 309 6.04 15.14 13.61
CA TYR A 309 5.96 15.06 15.08
C TYR A 309 7.17 15.68 15.79
N CYS A 310 8.31 15.74 15.11
CA CYS A 310 9.54 16.24 15.71
C CYS A 310 9.47 17.75 15.94
N PRO A 311 9.78 18.24 17.16
CA PRO A 311 9.82 19.66 17.44
C PRO A 311 10.84 20.42 16.57
N GLY A 312 10.50 21.64 16.14
CA GLY A 312 11.35 22.47 15.28
C GLY A 312 12.76 22.71 15.81
N ARG A 313 12.97 22.73 17.13
CA ARG A 313 14.31 22.83 17.74
C ARG A 313 15.23 21.66 17.44
N PHE A 314 14.68 20.51 17.02
CA PHE A 314 15.42 19.32 16.61
C PHE A 314 15.40 19.11 15.08
N GLY A 315 14.92 20.10 14.32
CA GLY A 315 14.87 20.06 12.85
C GLY A 315 13.57 19.51 12.25
N GLY A 316 12.58 19.21 13.08
CA GLY A 316 11.25 18.79 12.62
C GLY A 316 10.34 19.96 12.26
N TRP A 317 9.15 19.64 11.77
CA TRP A 317 8.14 20.65 11.40
C TRP A 317 7.21 21.00 12.56
N ALA A 318 7.07 20.11 13.53
CA ALA A 318 6.16 20.26 14.67
C ALA A 318 4.69 20.48 14.22
N ASP A 319 4.28 19.85 13.16
CA ASP A 319 2.92 19.98 12.62
C ASP A 319 1.88 19.31 13.51
N LEU A 320 2.28 18.24 14.17
CA LEU A 320 1.45 17.40 15.01
C LEU A 320 2.05 17.27 16.40
N SER A 321 1.18 17.30 17.40
CA SER A 321 1.56 17.12 18.81
C SER A 321 0.65 16.10 19.49
N ALA A 322 1.20 15.36 20.44
CA ALA A 322 0.39 14.52 21.30
C ALA A 322 -0.65 15.36 22.06
N SER A 323 -1.89 14.91 22.09
CA SER A 323 -2.95 15.61 22.80
C SER A 323 -2.74 15.57 24.32
N PRO A 324 -3.17 16.61 25.07
CA PRO A 324 -3.16 16.55 26.52
C PRO A 324 -3.98 15.40 27.08
N TRP A 325 -5.00 14.96 26.37
CA TRP A 325 -5.81 13.81 26.75
C TRP A 325 -4.96 12.53 26.78
N LEU A 326 -4.23 12.24 25.71
CA LEU A 326 -3.32 11.08 25.65
C LEU A 326 -2.26 11.14 26.75
N TYR A 327 -1.62 12.28 26.94
CA TYR A 327 -0.64 12.47 28.01
C TYR A 327 -1.22 12.18 29.40
N ASN A 328 -2.43 12.67 29.69
CA ASN A 328 -3.11 12.44 30.95
C ASN A 328 -3.50 10.97 31.14
N LEU A 329 -3.87 10.25 30.08
CA LEU A 329 -4.11 8.81 30.15
C LEU A 329 -2.85 8.06 30.58
N PHE A 330 -1.72 8.30 29.92
CA PHE A 330 -0.45 7.69 30.29
C PHE A 330 -0.03 7.99 31.73
N LYS A 331 -0.33 9.20 32.25
CA LYS A 331 -0.02 9.56 33.64
C LYS A 331 -0.90 8.81 34.67
N GLN A 332 -2.04 8.29 34.26
CA GLN A 332 -2.89 7.46 35.12
C GLN A 332 -2.43 6.01 35.18
N GLU A 333 -1.80 5.53 34.10
CA GLU A 333 -1.29 4.16 34.03
C GLU A 333 -0.06 3.97 34.92
N ARG A 334 -0.04 2.85 35.64
CA ARG A 334 1.05 2.52 36.57
C ARG A 334 1.49 1.07 36.35
N THR A 335 2.78 0.87 36.45
CA THR A 335 3.35 -0.46 36.55
C THR A 335 2.95 -1.11 37.90
N THR A 336 3.12 -2.42 38.02
CA THR A 336 2.91 -3.16 39.28
C THR A 336 3.80 -2.64 40.41
N ALA A 337 4.88 -1.95 40.12
CA ALA A 337 5.77 -1.29 41.09
C ALA A 337 5.36 0.17 41.38
N GLY A 338 4.20 0.64 40.89
CA GLY A 338 3.67 1.99 41.12
C GLY A 338 4.36 3.10 40.31
N LYS A 339 5.30 2.77 39.43
CA LYS A 339 5.97 3.74 38.52
C LYS A 339 5.05 4.09 37.35
N LEU A 340 5.32 5.21 36.67
CA LEU A 340 4.67 5.55 35.39
C LEU A 340 4.91 4.44 34.37
N ASP A 341 3.97 4.28 33.46
CA ASP A 341 4.11 3.38 32.33
C ASP A 341 5.33 3.78 31.50
N PRO A 342 6.31 2.90 31.30
CA PRO A 342 7.54 3.23 30.54
C PRO A 342 7.25 3.56 29.07
N ARG A 343 6.11 3.13 28.50
CA ARG A 343 5.70 3.47 27.13
C ARG A 343 5.48 4.97 26.94
N LEU A 344 5.11 5.70 28.01
CA LEU A 344 4.97 7.15 27.97
C LEU A 344 6.19 7.83 27.35
N TYR A 345 7.38 7.44 27.78
CA TYR A 345 8.65 8.06 27.34
C TYR A 345 9.03 7.78 25.89
N TRP A 346 8.44 6.75 25.30
CA TRP A 346 8.64 6.41 23.89
C TRP A 346 7.51 6.90 22.98
N THR A 347 6.39 7.32 23.57
CA THR A 347 5.22 7.78 22.82
C THR A 347 5.14 9.32 22.81
N ILE A 348 5.49 9.98 23.92
CA ILE A 348 5.29 11.42 24.07
C ILE A 348 6.56 12.08 24.56
N GLY A 349 7.12 12.98 23.73
CA GLY A 349 8.20 13.87 24.14
C GLY A 349 7.68 14.99 25.05
N THR A 350 8.17 15.07 26.27
CA THR A 350 7.83 16.15 27.21
C THR A 350 9.08 16.90 27.67
N TYR A 351 8.88 18.13 28.15
CA TYR A 351 9.98 18.91 28.75
C TYR A 351 10.42 18.37 30.10
N GLU A 352 9.60 17.52 30.72
CA GLU A 352 9.84 16.92 32.03
C GLU A 352 10.61 15.59 31.93
N ALA A 353 10.77 15.07 30.72
CA ALA A 353 11.53 13.84 30.53
C ALA A 353 13.02 14.11 30.68
N GLU A 354 13.63 13.54 31.69
CA GLU A 354 15.08 13.33 31.71
C GLU A 354 15.41 12.22 30.69
N TRP A 355 16.01 12.63 29.58
CA TRP A 355 16.43 11.73 28.47
C TRP A 355 17.70 10.98 28.80
#